data_06c4ab21584bfef3bb6882150ba413a7
#
_entry.id   06c4ab21584bfef3bb6882150ba413a7
#
_cell.length_a   1.000
_cell.length_b   1.000
_cell.length_c   1.000
_cell.angle_alpha   90.00
_cell.angle_beta   90.00
_cell.angle_gamma   90.00
#
_symmetry.space_group_name_H-M   'P 1'
#
loop_
_entity.id
_entity.type
_entity.pdbx_description
1 polymer ?
#
loop_
_entity_poly.entity_id
_entity_poly.type
_entity_poly.pdbx_seq_one_letter_code
_entity_poly.pdbx_strand_id
1 'polypeptide(L)'
;MASGLIVVQQYQRMVVQRLGTFIGSRSPGLHFLIPVLYNGTKVDLRERVTRVPTQKYITWDNVVVDMDFVIYYRVMEDMAERAVLEVQNFEQAVINLAFATLRTVIGGLSLSTALSERERIRDEVQVRMDEVTVRWGVKVSQVEINEIDPPPGVKQAMERQKSADAIKTADITESEGQRQAAINKAEGEKQAAILKAEGQRQADILEAEGEQQATVLRAQGFSTALERIYQVANTVDAKTMSLQYFETLKSLGASPSTKFIFPMEFTSMLSPFLGLGQNQPRPNGGNSSNQP
;
A
#
# COMPACT_ATOMS: atom_id res chain seq x y z
N MET A 1 -58.17 53.02 -2.53
CA MET A 1 -58.98 51.99 -1.85
C MET A 1 -58.15 50.75 -1.72
N ALA A 2 -57.67 50.40 -0.52
CA ALA A 2 -56.92 49.19 -0.33
C ALA A 2 -57.88 48.00 -0.44
N SER A 3 -57.77 47.22 -1.49
CA SER A 3 -58.51 45.97 -1.63
C SER A 3 -58.14 45.02 -0.53
N GLY A 4 -59.16 44.58 0.27
CA GLY A 4 -58.92 43.62 1.35
C GLY A 4 -58.47 42.21 0.91
N LEU A 5 -58.29 42.01 -0.38
CA LEU A 5 -57.84 40.77 -0.98
C LEU A 5 -56.31 40.73 -1.04
N ILE A 6 -55.70 39.77 -0.34
CA ILE A 6 -54.27 39.56 -0.26
C ILE A 6 -53.95 38.13 -0.73
N VAL A 7 -53.08 38.00 -1.74
CA VAL A 7 -52.56 36.71 -2.21
C VAL A 7 -51.24 36.44 -1.48
N VAL A 8 -51.16 35.29 -0.82
CA VAL A 8 -49.93 34.75 -0.18
C VAL A 8 -49.35 33.71 -1.11
N GLN A 9 -48.10 33.91 -1.52
CA GLN A 9 -47.40 32.98 -2.42
C GLN A 9 -47.00 31.71 -1.66
N GLN A 10 -46.72 30.62 -2.38
CA GLN A 10 -46.35 29.32 -1.79
C GLN A 10 -45.13 29.38 -0.90
N TYR A 11 -44.17 30.26 -1.20
CA TYR A 11 -42.94 30.47 -0.43
C TYR A 11 -43.08 31.54 0.66
N GLN A 12 -44.32 32.00 0.95
CA GLN A 12 -44.56 33.02 1.97
C GLN A 12 -45.56 32.51 3.02
N ARG A 13 -45.37 32.98 4.24
CA ARG A 13 -46.35 32.92 5.32
C ARG A 13 -46.80 34.33 5.66
N MET A 14 -48.07 34.49 5.93
CA MET A 14 -48.61 35.78 6.34
C MET A 14 -48.95 35.73 7.83
N VAL A 15 -48.28 36.56 8.62
CA VAL A 15 -48.57 36.77 10.04
C VAL A 15 -49.62 37.83 10.15
N VAL A 16 -50.77 37.48 10.75
CA VAL A 16 -51.94 38.36 10.86
C VAL A 16 -52.05 38.88 12.29
N GLN A 17 -52.14 40.20 12.41
CA GLN A 17 -52.39 40.91 13.63
C GLN A 17 -53.75 41.66 13.52
N ARG A 18 -54.55 41.64 14.58
CA ARG A 18 -55.78 42.38 14.69
C ARG A 18 -55.61 43.45 15.75
N LEU A 19 -55.72 44.72 15.38
CA LEU A 19 -55.51 45.85 16.30
C LEU A 19 -54.23 45.71 17.18
N GLY A 20 -53.13 45.19 16.56
CA GLY A 20 -51.87 44.95 17.24
C GLY A 20 -51.74 43.61 17.97
N THR A 21 -52.81 42.83 18.09
CA THR A 21 -52.76 41.50 18.72
C THR A 21 -52.58 40.42 17.69
N PHE A 22 -51.64 39.48 17.89
CA PHE A 22 -51.42 38.32 17.02
C PHE A 22 -52.62 37.36 17.10
N ILE A 23 -53.13 36.96 15.92
CA ILE A 23 -54.25 36.03 15.83
C ILE A 23 -53.79 34.68 15.27
N GLY A 24 -52.81 34.67 14.38
CA GLY A 24 -52.29 33.46 13.75
C GLY A 24 -51.57 33.73 12.46
N SER A 25 -50.95 32.68 11.92
CA SER A 25 -50.30 32.67 10.61
C SER A 25 -51.24 32.07 9.55
N ARG A 26 -51.19 32.60 8.34
CA ARG A 26 -52.00 32.13 7.21
C ARG A 26 -51.13 31.43 6.17
N SER A 27 -51.63 30.29 5.72
CA SER A 27 -51.02 29.48 4.65
C SER A 27 -51.09 30.17 3.29
N PRO A 28 -50.31 29.71 2.30
CA PRO A 28 -50.47 30.21 0.93
C PRO A 28 -51.89 30.11 0.41
N GLY A 29 -52.27 31.09 -0.37
CA GLY A 29 -53.62 31.17 -0.94
C GLY A 29 -54.18 32.60 -0.95
N LEU A 30 -55.47 32.70 -1.29
CA LEU A 30 -56.22 33.95 -1.33
C LEU A 30 -56.88 34.19 0.03
N HIS A 31 -56.56 35.32 0.66
CA HIS A 31 -57.12 35.72 1.94
C HIS A 31 -57.76 37.08 1.87
N PHE A 32 -58.90 37.23 2.57
CA PHE A 32 -59.57 38.50 2.72
C PHE A 32 -59.31 39.09 4.09
N LEU A 33 -58.69 40.26 4.12
CA LEU A 33 -58.39 40.99 5.35
C LEU A 33 -59.01 42.41 5.25
N ILE A 34 -59.65 42.81 6.31
CA ILE A 34 -60.21 44.19 6.39
C ILE A 34 -59.06 45.12 6.81
N PRO A 35 -58.59 46.05 5.95
CA PRO A 35 -57.32 46.78 6.18
C PRO A 35 -57.25 47.62 7.44
N VAL A 36 -58.41 48.06 7.94
CA VAL A 36 -58.48 48.90 9.17
C VAL A 36 -58.33 48.08 10.43
N LEU A 37 -58.76 46.81 10.41
CA LEU A 37 -58.80 45.95 11.59
C LEU A 37 -57.64 44.97 11.63
N TYR A 38 -57.14 44.56 10.47
CA TYR A 38 -56.11 43.52 10.32
C TYR A 38 -54.88 44.07 9.61
N ASN A 39 -53.74 43.78 10.18
CA ASN A 39 -52.43 43.98 9.56
C ASN A 39 -51.80 42.63 9.23
N GLY A 40 -51.43 42.39 7.96
CA GLY A 40 -50.84 41.16 7.47
C GLY A 40 -49.39 41.40 7.02
N THR A 41 -48.44 40.89 7.74
CA THR A 41 -47.00 40.94 7.39
C THR A 41 -46.61 39.64 6.67
N LYS A 42 -46.12 39.78 5.44
CA LYS A 42 -45.60 38.60 4.67
C LYS A 42 -44.16 38.30 5.01
N VAL A 43 -43.91 37.07 5.33
CA VAL A 43 -42.55 36.54 5.63
C VAL A 43 -42.16 35.55 4.54
N ASP A 44 -40.99 35.72 3.95
CA ASP A 44 -40.43 34.81 2.97
C ASP A 44 -39.73 33.65 3.67
N LEU A 45 -40.07 32.39 3.31
CA LEU A 45 -39.56 31.17 3.91
C LEU A 45 -38.34 30.59 3.16
N ARG A 46 -38.02 31.19 1.99
CA ARG A 46 -36.87 30.73 1.20
C ARG A 46 -35.59 30.96 1.95
N GLU A 47 -34.61 30.15 1.65
CA GLU A 47 -33.26 30.34 2.15
C GLU A 47 -32.67 31.63 1.61
N ARG A 48 -32.10 32.40 2.51
CA ARG A 48 -31.44 33.67 2.22
C ARG A 48 -29.95 33.54 2.48
N VAL A 49 -29.19 34.18 1.62
CA VAL A 49 -27.73 34.25 1.71
C VAL A 49 -27.35 35.69 2.03
N THR A 50 -26.68 35.86 3.15
CA THR A 50 -26.21 37.20 3.54
C THR A 50 -24.70 37.16 3.74
N ARG A 51 -24.01 38.03 2.99
CA ARG A 51 -22.59 38.28 3.23
C ARG A 51 -22.41 39.17 4.44
N VAL A 52 -21.60 38.73 5.34
CA VAL A 52 -21.19 39.52 6.49
C VAL A 52 -19.88 40.21 6.10
N PRO A 53 -19.83 41.56 6.14
CA PRO A 53 -18.65 42.30 5.71
C PRO A 53 -17.43 42.01 6.59
N THR A 54 -16.26 42.14 6.00
CA THR A 54 -14.97 41.93 6.67
C THR A 54 -14.87 42.71 7.97
N GLN A 55 -14.53 41.99 9.04
CA GLN A 55 -14.35 42.54 10.38
C GLN A 55 -13.02 42.06 10.98
N LYS A 56 -12.51 42.86 11.90
CA LYS A 56 -11.30 42.56 12.65
C LYS A 56 -11.62 41.72 13.88
N TYR A 57 -10.96 40.58 13.99
CA TYR A 57 -11.04 39.68 15.15
C TYR A 57 -9.66 39.54 15.79
N ILE A 58 -9.63 39.28 17.07
CA ILE A 58 -8.39 39.07 17.81
C ILE A 58 -8.40 37.61 18.25
N THR A 59 -7.38 36.86 17.86
CA THR A 59 -7.17 35.47 18.26
C THR A 59 -6.63 35.40 19.70
N TRP A 60 -6.63 34.20 20.29
CA TRP A 60 -6.11 33.96 21.63
C TRP A 60 -4.62 34.37 21.78
N ASP A 61 -3.82 34.18 20.72
CA ASP A 61 -2.41 34.59 20.63
C ASP A 61 -2.21 36.06 20.29
N ASN A 62 -3.27 36.87 20.47
CA ASN A 62 -3.30 38.33 20.31
C ASN A 62 -2.95 38.83 18.90
N VAL A 63 -3.20 38.02 17.88
CA VAL A 63 -3.05 38.43 16.47
C VAL A 63 -4.38 38.96 15.94
N VAL A 64 -4.35 40.14 15.31
CA VAL A 64 -5.51 40.72 14.64
C VAL A 64 -5.65 40.05 13.27
N VAL A 65 -6.83 39.50 12.97
CA VAL A 65 -7.14 38.88 11.66
C VAL A 65 -8.35 39.54 11.05
N ASP A 66 -8.32 39.76 9.77
CA ASP A 66 -9.47 40.20 8.98
C ASP A 66 -10.21 38.97 8.45
N MET A 67 -11.53 38.88 8.70
CA MET A 67 -12.34 37.76 8.27
C MET A 67 -13.67 38.23 7.67
N ASP A 68 -14.09 37.57 6.60
CA ASP A 68 -15.42 37.68 6.03
C ASP A 68 -16.06 36.29 5.95
N PHE A 69 -17.37 36.26 6.01
CA PHE A 69 -18.12 35.01 5.96
C PHE A 69 -19.52 35.21 5.40
N VAL A 70 -20.14 34.13 5.03
CA VAL A 70 -21.47 34.08 4.43
C VAL A 70 -22.36 33.22 5.33
N ILE A 71 -23.58 33.68 5.56
CA ILE A 71 -24.57 32.96 6.36
C ILE A 71 -25.74 32.58 5.47
N TYR A 72 -26.11 31.32 5.51
CA TYR A 72 -27.32 30.78 4.91
C TYR A 72 -28.34 30.56 6.01
N TYR A 73 -29.48 31.20 5.91
CA TYR A 73 -30.54 31.06 6.91
C TYR A 73 -31.93 31.13 6.26
N ARG A 74 -32.89 30.55 6.91
CA ARG A 74 -34.31 30.61 6.49
C ARG A 74 -35.22 30.80 7.70
N VAL A 75 -36.39 31.40 7.46
CA VAL A 75 -37.42 31.43 8.49
C VAL A 75 -38.16 30.08 8.50
N MET A 76 -38.36 29.54 9.70
CA MET A 76 -39.09 28.28 9.87
C MET A 76 -40.58 28.52 9.69
N GLU A 77 -41.20 27.65 8.90
CA GLU A 77 -42.63 27.76 8.54
C GLU A 77 -43.53 27.76 9.78
N ASP A 78 -43.24 26.91 10.76
CA ASP A 78 -44.01 26.72 11.98
C ASP A 78 -43.83 27.85 12.99
N MET A 79 -42.80 28.68 12.83
CA MET A 79 -42.43 29.76 13.77
C MET A 79 -42.29 31.12 13.07
N ALA A 80 -42.91 31.29 11.91
CA ALA A 80 -42.80 32.51 11.13
C ALA A 80 -43.31 33.75 11.87
N GLU A 81 -44.25 33.59 12.80
CA GLU A 81 -44.74 34.66 13.68
C GLU A 81 -43.65 35.23 14.59
N ARG A 82 -42.74 34.38 15.07
CA ARG A 82 -41.66 34.84 15.96
C ARG A 82 -40.66 35.74 15.22
N ALA A 83 -40.40 35.49 13.95
CA ALA A 83 -39.55 36.36 13.15
C ALA A 83 -40.09 37.79 12.99
N VAL A 84 -41.40 37.98 13.17
CA VAL A 84 -42.06 39.28 13.08
C VAL A 84 -42.30 39.89 14.45
N LEU A 85 -42.63 39.07 15.45
CA LEU A 85 -43.03 39.53 16.80
C LEU A 85 -41.89 39.66 17.80
N GLU A 86 -40.89 38.75 17.71
CA GLU A 86 -39.80 38.70 18.70
C GLU A 86 -38.63 39.64 18.32
N VAL A 87 -38.46 39.91 17.05
CA VAL A 87 -37.32 40.70 16.55
C VAL A 87 -37.79 41.70 15.49
N GLN A 88 -37.44 42.94 15.67
CA GLN A 88 -37.82 44.03 14.75
C GLN A 88 -37.23 43.83 13.35
N ASN A 89 -35.95 43.40 13.27
CA ASN A 89 -35.24 43.09 12.02
C ASN A 89 -34.36 41.88 12.23
N PHE A 90 -34.90 40.69 11.90
CA PHE A 90 -34.17 39.44 12.10
C PHE A 90 -32.90 39.34 11.23
N GLU A 91 -32.88 39.98 10.04
CA GLU A 91 -31.68 39.97 9.17
C GLU A 91 -30.50 40.64 9.86
N GLN A 92 -30.73 41.84 10.40
CA GLN A 92 -29.68 42.58 11.12
C GLN A 92 -29.32 41.90 12.44
N ALA A 93 -30.30 41.30 13.11
CA ALA A 93 -30.07 40.55 14.36
C ALA A 93 -29.20 39.31 14.12
N VAL A 94 -29.43 38.57 13.04
CA VAL A 94 -28.61 37.41 12.63
C VAL A 94 -27.16 37.84 12.32
N ILE A 95 -26.96 38.94 11.59
CA ILE A 95 -25.64 39.49 11.29
C ILE A 95 -24.90 39.89 12.57
N ASN A 96 -25.57 40.60 13.47
CA ASN A 96 -24.96 41.07 14.73
C ASN A 96 -24.63 39.87 15.65
N LEU A 97 -25.50 38.87 15.69
CA LEU A 97 -25.23 37.63 16.43
C LEU A 97 -24.01 36.88 15.86
N ALA A 98 -23.90 36.83 14.53
CA ALA A 98 -22.77 36.22 13.88
C ALA A 98 -21.45 36.90 14.22
N PHE A 99 -21.39 38.23 14.24
CA PHE A 99 -20.22 38.98 14.70
C PHE A 99 -19.85 38.64 16.15
N ALA A 100 -20.82 38.59 17.03
CA ALA A 100 -20.58 38.28 18.44
C ALA A 100 -20.11 36.83 18.63
N THR A 101 -20.75 35.88 17.95
CA THR A 101 -20.40 34.46 18.02
C THR A 101 -19.00 34.19 17.48
N LEU A 102 -18.71 34.73 16.29
CA LEU A 102 -17.37 34.61 15.69
C LEU A 102 -16.28 35.20 16.59
N ARG A 103 -16.54 36.37 17.18
CA ARG A 103 -15.60 36.98 18.11
C ARG A 103 -15.28 36.07 19.30
N THR A 104 -16.29 35.39 19.82
CA THR A 104 -16.13 34.44 20.92
C THR A 104 -15.35 33.20 20.51
N VAL A 105 -15.67 32.62 19.34
CA VAL A 105 -15.03 31.42 18.85
C VAL A 105 -13.57 31.70 18.48
N ILE A 106 -13.31 32.73 17.68
CA ILE A 106 -11.95 33.12 17.26
C ILE A 106 -11.08 33.56 18.44
N GLY A 107 -11.65 34.28 19.40
CA GLY A 107 -10.94 34.67 20.61
C GLY A 107 -10.47 33.50 21.49
N GLY A 108 -11.04 32.34 21.34
CA GLY A 108 -10.62 31.10 22.00
C GLY A 108 -9.58 30.27 21.24
N LEU A 109 -9.24 30.62 20.00
CA LEU A 109 -8.36 29.86 19.13
C LEU A 109 -7.08 30.61 18.80
N SER A 110 -5.97 29.87 18.60
CA SER A 110 -4.74 30.44 18.06
C SER A 110 -4.89 30.69 16.56
N LEU A 111 -4.07 31.59 16.00
CA LEU A 111 -4.07 31.86 14.56
C LEU A 111 -3.81 30.59 13.75
N SER A 112 -2.88 29.75 14.16
CA SER A 112 -2.56 28.50 13.47
C SER A 112 -3.76 27.57 13.42
N THR A 113 -4.47 27.41 14.55
CA THR A 113 -5.69 26.61 14.62
C THR A 113 -6.81 27.20 13.78
N ALA A 114 -6.99 28.53 13.82
CA ALA A 114 -8.01 29.21 13.04
C ALA A 114 -7.80 29.04 11.52
N LEU A 115 -6.55 28.97 11.06
CA LEU A 115 -6.22 28.75 9.66
C LEU A 115 -6.36 27.29 9.23
N SER A 116 -6.08 26.33 10.12
CA SER A 116 -6.09 24.88 9.81
C SER A 116 -7.45 24.21 10.04
N GLU A 117 -8.24 24.70 11.01
CA GLU A 117 -9.50 24.06 11.44
C GLU A 117 -10.73 24.91 11.09
N ARG A 118 -10.80 25.44 9.87
CA ARG A 118 -11.92 26.29 9.42
C ARG A 118 -13.27 25.59 9.51
N GLU A 119 -13.32 24.30 9.26
CA GLU A 119 -14.55 23.51 9.37
C GLU A 119 -15.07 23.43 10.79
N ARG A 120 -14.19 23.24 11.75
CA ARG A 120 -14.55 23.25 13.17
C ARG A 120 -15.11 24.59 13.62
N ILE A 121 -14.49 25.70 13.16
CA ILE A 121 -15.00 27.05 13.45
C ILE A 121 -16.40 27.23 12.87
N ARG A 122 -16.59 26.83 11.62
CA ARG A 122 -17.89 26.87 10.94
C ARG A 122 -18.96 26.15 11.75
N ASP A 123 -18.69 24.89 12.13
CA ASP A 123 -19.65 24.05 12.85
C ASP A 123 -19.96 24.62 14.23
N GLU A 124 -18.96 25.10 14.98
CA GLU A 124 -19.14 25.71 16.30
C GLU A 124 -19.95 27.01 16.22
N VAL A 125 -19.67 27.86 15.22
CA VAL A 125 -20.43 29.09 14.98
C VAL A 125 -21.85 28.77 14.59
N GLN A 126 -22.09 27.81 13.70
CA GLN A 126 -23.42 27.40 13.29
C GLN A 126 -24.26 26.92 14.47
N VAL A 127 -23.73 26.02 15.30
CA VAL A 127 -24.44 25.49 16.48
C VAL A 127 -24.80 26.61 17.45
N ARG A 128 -23.85 27.47 17.80
CA ARG A 128 -24.08 28.60 18.71
C ARG A 128 -25.07 29.61 18.17
N MET A 129 -25.04 29.87 16.88
CA MET A 129 -26.02 30.76 16.23
C MET A 129 -27.42 30.14 16.23
N ASP A 130 -27.52 28.86 15.87
CA ASP A 130 -28.81 28.17 15.78
C ASP A 130 -29.53 28.14 17.13
N GLU A 131 -28.83 27.93 18.25
CA GLU A 131 -29.38 27.99 19.60
C GLU A 131 -30.12 29.30 19.92
N VAL A 132 -29.60 30.39 19.38
CA VAL A 132 -30.21 31.73 19.64
C VAL A 132 -31.26 32.03 18.59
N THR A 133 -31.02 31.75 17.29
CA THR A 133 -31.91 32.16 16.19
C THR A 133 -33.18 31.34 16.14
N VAL A 134 -33.18 30.08 16.63
CA VAL A 134 -34.42 29.28 16.77
C VAL A 134 -35.49 29.99 17.59
N ARG A 135 -35.10 30.75 18.62
CA ARG A 135 -36.04 31.56 19.43
C ARG A 135 -36.76 32.63 18.60
N TRP A 136 -36.09 33.14 17.57
CA TRP A 136 -36.63 34.11 16.61
C TRP A 136 -37.36 33.47 15.44
N GLY A 137 -37.51 32.13 15.44
CA GLY A 137 -38.11 31.41 14.33
C GLY A 137 -37.23 31.34 13.08
N VAL A 138 -35.93 31.59 13.22
CA VAL A 138 -34.95 31.55 12.13
C VAL A 138 -34.01 30.38 12.35
N LYS A 139 -33.78 29.57 11.31
CA LYS A 139 -32.83 28.48 11.30
C LYS A 139 -31.63 28.87 10.46
N VAL A 140 -30.42 28.72 11.03
CA VAL A 140 -29.19 28.87 10.30
C VAL A 140 -28.85 27.53 9.65
N SER A 141 -28.90 27.47 8.32
CA SER A 141 -28.64 26.25 7.56
C SER A 141 -27.15 25.97 7.49
N GLN A 142 -26.36 27.02 7.21
CA GLN A 142 -24.91 26.90 7.01
C GLN A 142 -24.22 28.24 7.27
N VAL A 143 -22.99 28.17 7.72
CA VAL A 143 -22.05 29.29 7.81
C VAL A 143 -20.83 28.94 6.99
N GLU A 144 -20.36 29.82 6.13
CA GLU A 144 -19.15 29.63 5.34
C GLU A 144 -18.17 30.77 5.60
N ILE A 145 -16.94 30.41 5.96
CA ILE A 145 -15.83 31.34 6.16
C ILE A 145 -15.08 31.45 4.84
N ASN A 146 -15.09 32.61 4.22
CA ASN A 146 -14.43 32.82 2.93
C ASN A 146 -12.91 32.94 3.11
N GLU A 147 -12.50 33.96 3.85
CA GLU A 147 -11.08 34.27 4.00
C GLU A 147 -10.74 34.61 5.46
N ILE A 148 -9.55 34.21 5.87
CA ILE A 148 -8.92 34.59 7.14
C ILE A 148 -7.58 35.19 6.74
N ASP A 149 -7.46 36.52 6.81
CA ASP A 149 -6.25 37.21 6.39
C ASP A 149 -5.53 37.83 7.60
N PRO A 150 -4.38 37.25 8.02
CA PRO A 150 -3.57 37.79 9.06
C PRO A 150 -2.73 38.98 8.55
N PRO A 151 -2.20 39.84 9.43
CA PRO A 151 -1.33 40.94 9.05
C PRO A 151 -0.12 40.48 8.24
N PRO A 152 0.34 41.25 7.24
CA PRO A 152 1.40 40.85 6.31
C PRO A 152 2.68 40.35 6.99
N GLY A 153 3.08 40.97 8.10
CA GLY A 153 4.28 40.58 8.86
C GLY A 153 4.14 39.18 9.48
N VAL A 154 2.96 38.82 9.97
CA VAL A 154 2.68 37.50 10.56
C VAL A 154 2.61 36.46 9.45
N LYS A 155 1.97 36.79 8.32
CA LYS A 155 1.88 35.91 7.16
C LYS A 155 3.28 35.52 6.65
N GLN A 156 4.17 36.49 6.47
CA GLN A 156 5.55 36.22 6.07
C GLN A 156 6.34 35.40 7.09
N ALA A 157 6.14 35.64 8.39
CA ALA A 157 6.79 34.83 9.43
C ALA A 157 6.32 33.36 9.39
N MET A 158 5.01 33.14 9.23
CA MET A 158 4.42 31.80 9.10
C MET A 158 4.87 31.09 7.81
N GLU A 159 4.98 31.81 6.70
CA GLU A 159 5.49 31.24 5.44
C GLU A 159 6.95 30.80 5.58
N ARG A 160 7.81 31.60 6.22
CA ARG A 160 9.19 31.21 6.51
C ARG A 160 9.28 30.00 7.42
N GLN A 161 8.47 29.96 8.49
CA GLN A 161 8.42 28.84 9.40
C GLN A 161 7.96 27.57 8.69
N LYS A 162 6.86 27.62 7.94
CA LYS A 162 6.35 26.46 7.17
C LYS A 162 7.38 25.97 6.14
N SER A 163 8.08 26.90 5.48
CA SER A 163 9.15 26.55 4.53
C SER A 163 10.30 25.84 5.23
N ALA A 164 10.75 26.34 6.39
CA ALA A 164 11.80 25.71 7.17
C ALA A 164 11.39 24.32 7.70
N ASP A 165 10.16 24.19 8.20
CA ASP A 165 9.62 22.90 8.66
C ASP A 165 9.45 21.90 7.51
N ALA A 166 9.03 22.37 6.34
CA ALA A 166 8.92 21.54 5.14
C ALA A 166 10.30 21.03 4.67
N ILE A 167 11.32 21.91 4.63
CA ILE A 167 12.69 21.53 4.29
C ILE A 167 13.22 20.51 5.30
N LYS A 168 13.08 20.77 6.61
CA LYS A 168 13.50 19.84 7.64
C LYS A 168 12.84 18.47 7.50
N THR A 169 11.54 18.45 7.23
CA THR A 169 10.79 17.19 7.05
C THR A 169 11.25 16.45 5.78
N ALA A 170 11.49 17.19 4.69
CA ALA A 170 12.04 16.62 3.46
C ALA A 170 13.42 15.99 3.68
N ASP A 171 14.33 16.69 4.35
CA ASP A 171 15.70 16.20 4.64
C ASP A 171 15.66 14.94 5.53
N ILE A 172 14.78 14.92 6.54
CA ILE A 172 14.59 13.73 7.40
C ILE A 172 14.07 12.55 6.57
N THR A 173 13.01 12.78 5.79
CA THR A 173 12.39 11.73 4.97
C THR A 173 13.35 11.19 3.91
N GLU A 174 14.15 12.06 3.29
CA GLU A 174 15.18 11.66 2.33
C GLU A 174 16.27 10.82 3.00
N SER A 175 16.77 11.26 4.17
CA SER A 175 17.79 10.53 4.92
C SER A 175 17.29 9.16 5.40
N GLU A 176 16.05 9.08 5.87
CA GLU A 176 15.41 7.81 6.24
C GLU A 176 15.22 6.90 5.03
N GLY A 177 14.81 7.46 3.89
CA GLY A 177 14.68 6.75 2.62
C GLY A 177 16.01 6.16 2.14
N GLN A 178 17.08 6.95 2.18
CA GLN A 178 18.43 6.50 1.83
C GLN A 178 18.93 5.40 2.77
N ARG A 179 18.73 5.56 4.07
CA ARG A 179 19.08 4.54 5.07
C ARG A 179 18.30 3.23 4.82
N GLN A 180 16.99 3.32 4.60
CA GLN A 180 16.19 2.14 4.34
C GLN A 180 16.56 1.45 3.03
N ALA A 181 16.85 2.23 1.98
CA ALA A 181 17.33 1.68 0.72
C ALA A 181 18.67 0.96 0.86
N ALA A 182 19.60 1.50 1.65
CA ALA A 182 20.88 0.86 1.93
C ALA A 182 20.70 -0.45 2.71
N ILE A 183 19.81 -0.48 3.72
CA ILE A 183 19.50 -1.69 4.47
C ILE A 183 18.88 -2.75 3.54
N ASN A 184 17.86 -2.38 2.77
CA ASN A 184 17.19 -3.32 1.86
C ASN A 184 18.16 -3.88 0.82
N LYS A 185 19.07 -3.04 0.31
CA LYS A 185 20.12 -3.47 -0.62
C LYS A 185 21.08 -4.48 0.03
N ALA A 186 21.56 -4.18 1.23
CA ALA A 186 22.48 -5.08 1.95
C ALA A 186 21.81 -6.41 2.32
N GLU A 187 20.54 -6.38 2.72
CA GLU A 187 19.75 -7.59 2.98
C GLU A 187 19.53 -8.40 1.70
N GLY A 188 19.22 -7.74 0.59
CA GLY A 188 19.08 -8.37 -0.73
C GLY A 188 20.37 -9.03 -1.20
N GLU A 189 21.51 -8.36 -1.06
CA GLU A 189 22.84 -8.91 -1.40
C GLU A 189 23.20 -10.11 -0.50
N LYS A 190 22.92 -10.02 0.80
CA LYS A 190 23.10 -11.14 1.75
C LYS A 190 22.23 -12.34 1.35
N GLN A 191 20.96 -12.11 1.07
CA GLN A 191 20.05 -13.19 0.68
C GLN A 191 20.45 -13.83 -0.64
N ALA A 192 20.85 -13.02 -1.62
CA ALA A 192 21.35 -13.51 -2.90
C ALA A 192 22.63 -14.36 -2.75
N ALA A 193 23.56 -13.93 -1.87
CA ALA A 193 24.77 -14.70 -1.56
C ALA A 193 24.46 -16.04 -0.88
N ILE A 194 23.51 -16.06 0.08
CA ILE A 194 23.05 -17.28 0.74
C ILE A 194 22.45 -18.25 -0.28
N LEU A 195 21.49 -17.78 -1.07
CA LEU A 195 20.81 -18.60 -2.09
C LEU A 195 21.79 -19.15 -3.12
N LYS A 196 22.77 -18.35 -3.53
CA LYS A 196 23.83 -18.79 -4.45
C LYS A 196 24.69 -19.89 -3.84
N ALA A 197 25.10 -19.73 -2.56
CA ALA A 197 25.89 -20.73 -1.85
C ALA A 197 25.10 -22.04 -1.63
N GLU A 198 23.83 -21.94 -1.26
CA GLU A 198 22.94 -23.10 -1.13
C GLU A 198 22.72 -23.80 -2.48
N GLY A 199 22.50 -23.04 -3.54
CA GLY A 199 22.38 -23.58 -4.90
C GLY A 199 23.64 -24.31 -5.37
N GLN A 200 24.83 -23.74 -5.09
CA GLN A 200 26.11 -24.40 -5.42
C GLN A 200 26.31 -25.68 -4.60
N ARG A 201 26.06 -25.62 -3.30
CA ARG A 201 26.12 -26.82 -2.43
C ARG A 201 25.18 -27.92 -2.95
N GLN A 202 23.96 -27.55 -3.32
CA GLN A 202 23.00 -28.54 -3.84
C GLN A 202 23.43 -29.13 -5.18
N ALA A 203 24.03 -28.30 -6.05
CA ALA A 203 24.58 -28.77 -7.33
C ALA A 203 25.75 -29.75 -7.10
N ASP A 204 26.67 -29.41 -6.21
CA ASP A 204 27.82 -30.28 -5.87
C ASP A 204 27.36 -31.63 -5.28
N ILE A 205 26.33 -31.64 -4.42
CA ILE A 205 25.77 -32.88 -3.87
C ILE A 205 25.13 -33.71 -4.97
N LEU A 206 24.28 -33.11 -5.84
CA LEU A 206 23.64 -33.83 -6.93
C LEU A 206 24.68 -34.40 -7.96
N GLU A 207 25.75 -33.65 -8.23
CA GLU A 207 26.81 -34.10 -9.09
C GLU A 207 27.55 -35.30 -8.47
N ALA A 208 27.89 -35.23 -7.19
CA ALA A 208 28.52 -36.34 -6.47
C ALA A 208 27.64 -37.61 -6.38
N GLU A 209 26.35 -37.42 -6.11
CA GLU A 209 25.37 -38.52 -6.13
C GLU A 209 25.23 -39.11 -7.55
N GLY A 210 25.18 -38.26 -8.56
CA GLY A 210 25.15 -38.69 -9.97
C GLY A 210 26.39 -39.49 -10.38
N GLU A 211 27.58 -39.05 -9.99
CA GLU A 211 28.83 -39.77 -10.23
C GLU A 211 28.87 -41.12 -9.50
N GLN A 212 28.42 -41.13 -8.24
CA GLN A 212 28.31 -42.37 -7.45
C GLN A 212 27.37 -43.37 -8.14
N GLN A 213 26.19 -42.94 -8.52
CA GLN A 213 25.21 -43.80 -9.22
C GLN A 213 25.75 -44.29 -10.57
N ALA A 214 26.36 -43.39 -11.35
CA ALA A 214 27.00 -43.75 -12.63
C ALA A 214 28.10 -44.80 -12.45
N THR A 215 28.92 -44.67 -11.40
CA THR A 215 29.99 -45.63 -11.09
C THR A 215 29.42 -47.00 -10.69
N VAL A 216 28.40 -47.02 -9.84
CA VAL A 216 27.70 -48.26 -9.43
C VAL A 216 27.04 -48.92 -10.64
N LEU A 217 26.36 -48.19 -11.49
CA LEU A 217 25.73 -48.73 -12.71
C LEU A 217 26.74 -49.26 -13.72
N ARG A 218 27.88 -48.57 -13.84
CA ARG A 218 28.99 -49.07 -14.70
C ARG A 218 29.58 -50.38 -14.13
N ALA A 219 29.79 -50.44 -12.82
CA ALA A 219 30.28 -51.67 -12.18
C ALA A 219 29.31 -52.83 -12.29
N GLN A 220 28.01 -52.58 -12.11
CA GLN A 220 26.96 -53.58 -12.29
C GLN A 220 26.86 -54.03 -13.76
N GLY A 221 26.91 -53.08 -14.71
CA GLY A 221 26.93 -53.37 -16.11
C GLY A 221 28.15 -54.24 -16.53
N PHE A 222 29.31 -53.90 -15.99
CA PHE A 222 30.54 -54.67 -16.23
C PHE A 222 30.44 -56.08 -15.60
N SER A 223 29.96 -56.19 -14.38
CA SER A 223 29.72 -57.49 -13.70
C SER A 223 28.77 -58.37 -14.50
N THR A 224 27.64 -57.81 -14.94
CA THR A 224 26.65 -58.54 -15.77
C THR A 224 27.21 -58.94 -17.16
N ALA A 225 28.05 -58.09 -17.75
CA ALA A 225 28.72 -58.37 -19.00
C ALA A 225 29.72 -59.52 -18.82
N LEU A 226 30.53 -59.51 -17.77
CA LEU A 226 31.47 -60.60 -17.44
C LEU A 226 30.75 -61.93 -17.18
N GLU A 227 29.64 -61.89 -16.42
CA GLU A 227 28.83 -63.06 -16.13
C GLU A 227 28.26 -63.68 -17.39
N ARG A 228 27.76 -62.87 -18.32
CA ARG A 228 27.29 -63.31 -19.67
C ARG A 228 28.44 -63.88 -20.50
N ILE A 229 29.60 -63.22 -20.52
CA ILE A 229 30.77 -63.74 -21.18
C ILE A 229 31.19 -65.09 -20.61
N TYR A 230 31.21 -65.22 -19.26
CA TYR A 230 31.56 -66.47 -18.57
C TYR A 230 30.59 -67.58 -18.91
N GLN A 231 29.25 -67.31 -18.90
CA GLN A 231 28.23 -68.26 -19.30
C GLN A 231 28.44 -68.76 -20.74
N VAL A 232 28.70 -67.84 -21.66
CA VAL A 232 28.96 -68.19 -23.07
C VAL A 232 30.28 -68.98 -23.18
N ALA A 233 31.33 -68.53 -22.49
CA ALA A 233 32.63 -69.19 -22.52
C ALA A 233 32.59 -70.66 -21.99
N ASN A 234 31.74 -70.96 -21.00
CA ASN A 234 31.53 -72.33 -20.50
C ASN A 234 30.76 -73.21 -21.49
N THR A 235 30.08 -72.65 -22.46
CA THR A 235 29.33 -73.43 -23.47
C THR A 235 30.11 -73.61 -24.78
N VAL A 236 31.24 -72.94 -24.91
CA VAL A 236 32.11 -73.00 -26.12
C VAL A 236 33.14 -74.10 -25.98
N ASP A 237 33.09 -75.06 -26.91
CA ASP A 237 34.06 -76.17 -27.01
C ASP A 237 35.50 -75.62 -27.31
N ALA A 238 36.53 -76.29 -26.72
CA ALA A 238 37.94 -75.88 -26.87
C ALA A 238 38.39 -75.74 -28.34
N LYS A 239 37.73 -76.40 -29.25
CA LYS A 239 38.00 -76.29 -30.68
C LYS A 239 37.51 -74.95 -31.28
N THR A 240 36.38 -74.47 -30.78
CA THR A 240 35.80 -73.17 -31.24
C THR A 240 36.61 -72.00 -30.70
N MET A 241 37.14 -72.15 -29.49
CA MET A 241 38.02 -71.14 -28.85
C MET A 241 39.34 -70.98 -29.61
N SER A 242 39.91 -72.07 -30.05
CA SER A 242 41.15 -72.05 -30.87
C SER A 242 40.91 -71.40 -32.25
N LEU A 243 39.77 -71.70 -32.88
CA LEU A 243 39.40 -71.04 -34.17
C LEU A 243 39.22 -69.53 -34.06
N GLN A 244 38.56 -69.10 -33.01
CA GLN A 244 38.33 -67.65 -32.74
C GLN A 244 39.67 -66.94 -32.42
N TYR A 245 40.58 -67.63 -31.73
CA TYR A 245 41.91 -67.14 -31.45
C TYR A 245 42.76 -66.99 -32.74
N PHE A 246 42.67 -67.93 -33.65
CA PHE A 246 43.32 -67.85 -34.92
C PHE A 246 42.76 -66.75 -35.82
N GLU A 247 41.46 -66.50 -35.74
CA GLU A 247 40.81 -65.45 -36.47
C GLU A 247 41.19 -64.06 -35.93
N THR A 248 41.31 -63.90 -34.65
CA THR A 248 41.81 -62.69 -33.99
C THR A 248 43.29 -62.44 -34.31
N LEU A 249 44.12 -63.48 -34.30
CA LEU A 249 45.52 -63.40 -34.73
C LEU A 249 45.65 -63.01 -36.22
N LYS A 250 44.78 -63.52 -37.05
CA LYS A 250 44.73 -63.17 -38.50
C LYS A 250 44.31 -61.71 -38.70
N SER A 251 43.37 -61.21 -37.91
CA SER A 251 42.95 -59.81 -37.96
C SER A 251 44.01 -58.84 -37.43
N LEU A 252 44.73 -59.24 -36.40
CA LEU A 252 45.90 -58.51 -35.87
C LEU A 252 47.05 -58.49 -36.83
N GLY A 253 47.29 -59.59 -37.59
CA GLY A 253 48.35 -59.73 -38.60
C GLY A 253 48.07 -58.94 -39.90
N ALA A 254 46.83 -58.52 -40.12
CA ALA A 254 46.45 -57.69 -41.28
C ALA A 254 46.70 -56.17 -41.06
N SER A 255 47.12 -55.73 -39.89
CA SER A 255 47.38 -54.33 -39.51
C SER A 255 48.84 -53.94 -39.88
N PRO A 256 49.09 -52.84 -40.62
CA PRO A 256 50.41 -52.52 -41.14
C PRO A 256 51.47 -52.02 -40.17
N SER A 257 51.20 -52.06 -38.81
CA SER A 257 52.19 -51.62 -37.80
C SER A 257 52.09 -52.43 -36.51
N THR A 258 52.24 -53.73 -36.59
CA THR A 258 52.16 -54.59 -35.41
C THR A 258 53.51 -55.04 -34.92
N LYS A 259 53.91 -54.54 -33.73
CA LYS A 259 54.97 -55.16 -32.95
C LYS A 259 54.34 -56.28 -32.11
N PHE A 260 54.65 -57.51 -32.40
CA PHE A 260 54.17 -58.64 -31.60
C PHE A 260 55.06 -58.80 -30.37
N ILE A 261 54.52 -58.54 -29.21
CA ILE A 261 55.08 -58.92 -27.89
C ILE A 261 54.29 -60.16 -27.44
N PHE A 262 54.93 -61.33 -27.57
CA PHE A 262 54.30 -62.54 -27.02
C PHE A 262 54.59 -62.60 -25.53
N PRO A 263 53.57 -62.63 -24.62
CA PRO A 263 53.72 -62.91 -23.27
C PRO A 263 54.30 -64.33 -23.07
N MET A 264 55.22 -64.56 -22.12
CA MET A 264 55.84 -65.83 -21.88
C MET A 264 54.88 -66.95 -21.48
N GLU A 265 53.70 -66.58 -21.00
CA GLU A 265 52.57 -67.50 -20.69
C GLU A 265 52.09 -68.27 -21.91
N PHE A 266 52.35 -67.76 -23.11
CA PHE A 266 51.90 -68.34 -24.38
C PHE A 266 52.63 -69.68 -24.67
N THR A 267 53.86 -69.80 -24.24
CA THR A 267 54.68 -71.01 -24.42
C THR A 267 54.17 -72.13 -23.50
N SER A 268 53.65 -71.82 -22.31
CA SER A 268 53.07 -72.79 -21.42
C SER A 268 51.74 -73.39 -21.91
N MET A 269 51.01 -72.60 -22.68
CA MET A 269 49.72 -73.00 -23.20
C MET A 269 49.85 -73.90 -24.48
N LEU A 270 50.98 -73.79 -25.18
CA LEU A 270 51.33 -74.58 -26.33
C LEU A 270 52.04 -75.89 -25.97
N SER A 271 52.52 -76.05 -24.74
CA SER A 271 53.26 -77.23 -24.30
C SER A 271 52.54 -78.59 -24.44
N PRO A 272 51.14 -78.65 -24.32
CA PRO A 272 50.42 -79.91 -24.55
C PRO A 272 50.33 -80.23 -26.04
N PHE A 273 50.53 -79.30 -26.95
CA PHE A 273 50.46 -79.51 -28.37
C PHE A 273 51.76 -79.80 -29.08
N LEU A 274 52.90 -79.36 -28.47
CA LEU A 274 54.22 -79.53 -29.07
C LEU A 274 54.96 -80.70 -28.61
N GLY A 275 54.38 -81.54 -27.76
CA GLY A 275 55.02 -82.85 -27.39
C GLY A 275 56.37 -82.80 -26.64
N LEU A 276 56.74 -81.68 -26.05
CA LEU A 276 57.97 -81.55 -25.29
C LEU A 276 57.63 -81.83 -23.81
N GLY A 277 57.58 -83.16 -23.53
CA GLY A 277 57.52 -83.71 -22.17
C GLY A 277 58.82 -83.82 -21.49
N GLN A 278 58.74 -83.56 -20.22
CA GLN A 278 59.62 -84.10 -19.14
C GLN A 278 61.11 -83.75 -19.19
N ASN A 279 61.50 -82.93 -18.23
CA ASN A 279 62.50 -83.40 -17.22
C ASN A 279 62.54 -82.46 -15.99
N GLN A 280 62.33 -83.08 -14.85
CA GLN A 280 62.64 -82.48 -13.58
C GLN A 280 64.18 -82.44 -13.36
N PRO A 281 64.74 -81.59 -12.44
CA PRO A 281 64.81 -82.03 -11.05
C PRO A 281 64.58 -80.90 -10.01
N ARG A 282 64.15 -81.33 -8.85
CA ARG A 282 64.29 -80.61 -7.55
C ARG A 282 65.75 -80.46 -7.18
N PRO A 283 66.28 -79.46 -6.38
CA PRO A 283 66.30 -79.65 -4.95
C PRO A 283 66.08 -78.36 -4.12
N ASN A 284 65.57 -78.64 -2.95
CA ASN A 284 66.14 -78.38 -1.62
C ASN A 284 66.48 -76.94 -1.13
N GLY A 285 65.75 -76.49 -0.20
CA GLY A 285 66.10 -76.33 1.21
C GLY A 285 66.85 -75.02 1.59
N GLY A 286 66.40 -74.39 2.60
CA GLY A 286 67.18 -73.44 3.44
C GLY A 286 66.51 -72.14 3.72
N ASN A 287 65.68 -72.04 4.68
CA ASN A 287 65.84 -71.53 6.08
C ASN A 287 66.53 -70.18 6.28
N SER A 288 65.85 -69.38 6.96
CA SER A 288 66.19 -68.51 8.10
C SER A 288 65.72 -67.01 7.89
N SER A 289 64.71 -66.66 8.69
CA SER A 289 64.82 -65.79 9.85
C SER A 289 65.36 -64.37 9.59
N ASN A 290 64.67 -63.35 9.80
CA ASN A 290 64.55 -62.60 11.04
C ASN A 290 63.87 -61.26 10.83
N GLN A 291 63.07 -60.96 11.76
CA GLN A 291 62.58 -59.65 12.18
C GLN A 291 63.68 -58.62 12.45
N PRO A 292 63.42 -57.35 12.79
CA PRO A 292 62.12 -56.84 13.38
C PRO A 292 61.29 -55.91 12.50
#